data_69320aa8b53ce45820de066f9443b0a2
#
_entry.id   69320aa8b53ce45820de066f9443b0a2
#
_cell.length_a   1.000
_cell.length_b   1.000
_cell.length_c   1.000
_cell.angle_alpha   90.00
_cell.angle_beta   90.00
_cell.angle_gamma   90.00
#
_symmetry.space_group_name_H-M   'P 1'
#
loop_
_entity.id
_entity.type
_entity.pdbx_description
1 polymer ?
#
loop_
_entity_poly.entity_id
_entity_poly.type
_entity_poly.pdbx_seq_one_letter_code
_entity_poly.pdbx_strand_id
1 'polypeptide(L)'
;MSNKIYPIGIQNFEKIRNDGYFYIDKTALMYQMVKTGSYYFLSRPRRFGKSLLISTLEAYFQGKKELFEGLAVEKLEKDWIKHPILHLDLNIEKYDTPESLDKILNDNLEYWESQYGTRPSETSFSLRFAGIIQRACEKTGQRVVILVDEYDKPMLQAIGNEELQKQFRNTLKPFYGALKTKDGYIKFALLTGVTKFGKVSVFSDLNNLDDISMWNEYVEICGVSEREIHENLEAELHEFAAARGITYDKLCEDLRECYDGYHFTHNSILSLIHISEPTRHAQI
;
A
#
# COMPACT_ATOMS: atom_id res chain seq x y z
N MET A 1 1.49 -23.85 -23.33
CA MET A 1 0.63 -23.30 -22.26
C MET A 1 1.54 -22.78 -21.15
N SER A 2 1.37 -21.56 -20.77
CA SER A 2 2.14 -20.97 -19.66
C SER A 2 1.79 -21.70 -18.35
N ASN A 3 2.83 -22.04 -17.55
CA ASN A 3 2.64 -22.62 -16.21
C ASN A 3 2.46 -21.56 -15.12
N LYS A 4 2.22 -20.29 -15.50
CA LYS A 4 2.04 -19.19 -14.54
C LYS A 4 0.72 -19.33 -13.80
N ILE A 5 0.76 -19.25 -12.48
CA ILE A 5 -0.42 -19.20 -11.61
C ILE A 5 -0.66 -17.74 -11.23
N TYR A 6 -1.80 -17.17 -11.60
CA TYR A 6 -2.08 -15.76 -11.36
C TYR A 6 -2.66 -15.53 -9.95
N PRO A 7 -2.20 -14.48 -9.24
CA PRO A 7 -2.61 -14.21 -7.86
C PRO A 7 -3.96 -13.49 -7.78
N ILE A 8 -5.03 -14.10 -8.29
CA ILE A 8 -6.38 -13.48 -8.30
C ILE A 8 -6.84 -13.26 -6.85
N GLY A 9 -7.06 -11.99 -6.48
CA GLY A 9 -7.52 -11.62 -5.13
C GLY A 9 -6.48 -11.77 -4.01
N ILE A 10 -5.21 -12.11 -4.33
CA ILE A 10 -4.15 -12.28 -3.34
C ILE A 10 -3.40 -10.95 -3.19
N GLN A 11 -3.36 -10.41 -1.95
CA GLN A 11 -2.71 -9.16 -1.59
C GLN A 11 -1.48 -9.36 -0.70
N ASN A 12 -1.22 -10.60 -0.27
CA ASN A 12 -0.11 -10.94 0.61
C ASN A 12 1.10 -11.37 -0.22
N PHE A 13 2.19 -10.57 -0.16
CA PHE A 13 3.42 -10.80 -0.91
C PHE A 13 4.09 -12.13 -0.54
N GLU A 14 4.16 -12.45 0.75
CA GLU A 14 4.75 -13.70 1.23
C GLU A 14 4.02 -14.92 0.66
N LYS A 15 2.68 -14.88 0.65
CA LYS A 15 1.88 -15.94 0.01
C LYS A 15 2.15 -16.05 -1.48
N ILE A 16 2.23 -14.92 -2.18
CA ILE A 16 2.55 -14.90 -3.63
C ILE A 16 3.88 -15.59 -3.90
N ARG A 17 4.90 -15.29 -3.09
CA ARG A 17 6.25 -15.84 -3.28
C ARG A 17 6.35 -17.31 -2.88
N ASN A 18 5.77 -17.69 -1.74
CA ASN A 18 5.85 -19.06 -1.22
C ASN A 18 5.04 -20.05 -2.06
N ASP A 19 3.90 -19.64 -2.58
CA ASP A 19 3.01 -20.50 -3.36
C ASP A 19 3.34 -20.46 -4.88
N GLY A 20 4.37 -19.71 -5.28
CA GLY A 20 4.84 -19.66 -6.68
C GLY A 20 3.88 -18.94 -7.63
N TYR A 21 3.09 -17.98 -7.14
CA TYR A 21 2.27 -17.15 -8.00
C TYR A 21 3.12 -16.21 -8.86
N PHE A 22 2.59 -15.89 -10.02
CA PHE A 22 3.18 -14.88 -10.89
C PHE A 22 3.17 -13.49 -10.22
N TYR A 23 4.32 -12.81 -10.22
CA TYR A 23 4.51 -11.49 -9.64
C TYR A 23 5.19 -10.55 -10.63
N ILE A 24 4.59 -9.40 -10.89
CA ILE A 24 5.23 -8.33 -11.66
C ILE A 24 6.11 -7.52 -10.70
N ASP A 25 7.41 -7.55 -10.95
CA ASP A 25 8.41 -7.02 -10.03
C ASP A 25 8.42 -5.48 -9.98
N LYS A 26 7.97 -4.93 -8.86
CA LYS A 26 8.00 -3.49 -8.54
C LYS A 26 9.09 -3.16 -7.51
N THR A 27 9.91 -4.13 -7.13
CA THR A 27 10.82 -3.98 -5.99
C THR A 27 11.95 -2.99 -6.22
N ALA A 28 12.33 -2.70 -7.47
CA ALA A 28 13.27 -1.63 -7.78
C ALA A 28 12.72 -0.25 -7.40
N LEU A 29 11.45 0.03 -7.76
CA LEU A 29 10.78 1.30 -7.41
C LEU A 29 10.55 1.40 -5.90
N MET A 30 10.14 0.29 -5.27
CA MET A 30 10.01 0.21 -3.82
C MET A 30 11.34 0.52 -3.13
N TYR A 31 12.44 -0.06 -3.57
CA TYR A 31 13.77 0.18 -3.03
C TYR A 31 14.20 1.64 -3.18
N GLN A 32 14.00 2.22 -4.37
CA GLN A 32 14.26 3.64 -4.62
C GLN A 32 13.48 4.50 -3.60
N MET A 33 12.18 4.26 -3.41
CA MET A 33 11.35 4.99 -2.44
C MET A 33 11.92 4.90 -1.02
N VAL A 34 12.32 3.71 -0.57
CA VAL A 34 12.89 3.50 0.78
C VAL A 34 14.24 4.21 0.97
N LYS A 35 15.02 4.39 -0.12
CA LYS A 35 16.36 5.02 -0.04
C LYS A 35 16.34 6.54 -0.25
N THR A 36 15.31 7.09 -0.89
CA THR A 36 15.26 8.51 -1.27
C THR A 36 14.49 9.39 -0.29
N GLY A 37 13.61 8.81 0.54
CA GLY A 37 12.85 9.59 1.52
C GLY A 37 12.34 8.74 2.68
N SER A 38 11.49 9.33 3.51
CA SER A 38 11.02 8.68 4.74
C SER A 38 9.52 8.71 4.94
N TYR A 39 8.81 9.70 4.41
CA TYR A 39 7.38 9.89 4.64
C TYR A 39 6.65 10.03 3.32
N TYR A 40 5.82 9.07 3.01
CA TYR A 40 5.12 9.04 1.73
C TYR A 40 3.62 8.87 1.87
N PHE A 41 2.92 9.51 0.96
CA PHE A 41 1.51 9.34 0.73
C PHE A 41 1.27 8.85 -0.70
N LEU A 42 0.45 7.80 -0.85
CA LEU A 42 0.08 7.25 -2.15
C LEU A 42 -1.42 7.03 -2.26
N SER A 43 -2.08 7.77 -3.14
CA SER A 43 -3.46 7.46 -3.51
C SER A 43 -3.51 6.73 -4.86
N ARG A 44 -4.28 5.64 -4.89
CA ARG A 44 -4.61 4.87 -6.10
C ARG A 44 -6.04 4.34 -5.97
N PRO A 45 -6.75 4.15 -7.06
CA PRO A 45 -8.06 3.51 -7.02
C PRO A 45 -8.02 2.15 -6.31
N ARG A 46 -9.18 1.65 -5.94
CA ARG A 46 -9.28 0.29 -5.38
C ARG A 46 -8.71 -0.73 -6.35
N ARG A 47 -8.13 -1.80 -5.82
CA ARG A 47 -7.59 -2.94 -6.58
C ARG A 47 -6.32 -2.65 -7.40
N PHE A 48 -5.67 -1.51 -7.22
CA PHE A 48 -4.39 -1.16 -7.87
C PHE A 48 -3.15 -1.72 -7.17
N GLY A 49 -3.29 -2.65 -6.23
CA GLY A 49 -2.13 -3.29 -5.60
C GLY A 49 -1.51 -2.50 -4.45
N LYS A 50 -2.21 -1.51 -3.86
CA LYS A 50 -1.72 -0.77 -2.67
C LYS A 50 -1.39 -1.70 -1.50
N SER A 51 -2.32 -2.57 -1.15
CA SER A 51 -2.13 -3.54 -0.05
C SER A 51 -1.02 -4.55 -0.37
N LEU A 52 -0.80 -4.91 -1.65
CA LEU A 52 0.34 -5.72 -2.06
C LEU A 52 1.66 -4.96 -1.88
N LEU A 53 1.72 -3.67 -2.22
CA LEU A 53 2.89 -2.83 -1.96
C LEU A 53 3.18 -2.73 -0.45
N ILE A 54 2.16 -2.52 0.39
CA ILE A 54 2.28 -2.54 1.86
C ILE A 54 2.84 -3.88 2.33
N SER A 55 2.29 -5.00 1.88
CA SER A 55 2.76 -6.34 2.24
C SER A 55 4.20 -6.61 1.76
N THR A 56 4.58 -6.08 0.59
CA THR A 56 5.96 -6.19 0.07
C THR A 56 6.94 -5.39 0.94
N LEU A 57 6.59 -4.16 1.32
CA LEU A 57 7.37 -3.34 2.24
C LEU A 57 7.49 -3.98 3.62
N GLU A 58 6.42 -4.57 4.12
CA GLU A 58 6.43 -5.30 5.39
C GLU A 58 7.44 -6.45 5.36
N ALA A 59 7.40 -7.30 4.33
CA ALA A 59 8.37 -8.38 4.14
C ALA A 59 9.82 -7.86 4.02
N TYR A 60 10.02 -6.76 3.28
CA TYR A 60 11.33 -6.12 3.13
C TYR A 60 11.88 -5.63 4.47
N PHE A 61 11.09 -4.88 5.25
CA PHE A 61 11.53 -4.36 6.54
C PHE A 61 11.57 -5.43 7.66
N GLN A 62 10.94 -6.58 7.45
CA GLN A 62 11.13 -7.78 8.29
C GLN A 62 12.45 -8.50 7.99
N GLY A 63 13.18 -8.07 6.93
CA GLY A 63 14.43 -8.68 6.52
C GLY A 63 14.26 -10.09 5.93
N LYS A 64 13.11 -10.41 5.34
CA LYS A 64 12.79 -11.71 4.73
C LYS A 64 13.41 -11.82 3.34
N LYS A 65 14.74 -11.83 3.29
CA LYS A 65 15.52 -11.82 2.03
C LYS A 65 15.09 -12.94 1.07
N GLU A 66 14.78 -14.10 1.58
CA GLU A 66 14.37 -15.28 0.82
C GLU A 66 13.16 -15.07 -0.07
N LEU A 67 12.24 -14.18 0.32
CA LEU A 67 11.06 -13.84 -0.47
C LEU A 67 11.39 -12.97 -1.70
N PHE A 68 12.55 -12.37 -1.72
CA PHE A 68 12.98 -11.44 -2.78
C PHE A 68 13.96 -12.09 -3.77
N GLU A 69 14.22 -13.39 -3.64
CA GLU A 69 15.09 -14.12 -4.54
C GLU A 69 14.60 -13.98 -6.00
N GLY A 70 15.52 -13.61 -6.90
CA GLY A 70 15.23 -13.36 -8.31
C GLY A 70 14.57 -12.01 -8.62
N LEU A 71 14.22 -11.19 -7.61
CA LEU A 71 13.66 -9.85 -7.81
C LEU A 71 14.77 -8.78 -7.84
N ALA A 72 14.45 -7.62 -8.42
CA ALA A 72 15.42 -6.54 -8.61
C ALA A 72 16.08 -6.08 -7.30
N VAL A 73 15.32 -5.99 -6.21
CA VAL A 73 15.83 -5.54 -4.91
C VAL A 73 16.89 -6.46 -4.32
N GLU A 74 16.91 -7.74 -4.67
CA GLU A 74 17.94 -8.68 -4.20
C GLU A 74 19.35 -8.23 -4.57
N LYS A 75 19.51 -7.65 -5.76
CA LYS A 75 20.79 -7.12 -6.25
C LYS A 75 21.13 -5.76 -5.67
N LEU A 76 20.12 -5.00 -5.24
CA LEU A 76 20.24 -3.63 -4.78
C LEU A 76 20.49 -3.55 -3.26
N GLU A 77 19.75 -4.36 -2.47
CA GLU A 77 19.86 -4.35 -1.01
C GLU A 77 20.95 -5.33 -0.53
N LYS A 78 21.76 -4.85 0.41
CA LYS A 78 22.89 -5.63 0.97
C LYS A 78 22.68 -6.04 2.41
N ASP A 79 22.03 -5.18 3.20
CA ASP A 79 22.04 -5.30 4.65
C ASP A 79 20.84 -6.04 5.23
N TRP A 80 19.68 -5.98 4.56
CA TRP A 80 18.42 -6.63 4.96
C TRP A 80 18.09 -6.43 6.44
N ILE A 81 18.20 -5.19 6.91
CA ILE A 81 18.03 -4.82 8.31
C ILE A 81 16.56 -5.00 8.71
N LYS A 82 16.35 -5.69 9.85
CA LYS A 82 15.02 -5.81 10.46
C LYS A 82 14.65 -4.56 11.23
N HIS A 83 13.47 -4.03 10.96
CA HIS A 83 12.88 -2.89 11.65
C HIS A 83 11.60 -3.31 12.39
N PRO A 84 11.27 -2.71 13.53
CA PRO A 84 9.92 -2.86 14.11
C PRO A 84 8.90 -2.20 13.18
N ILE A 85 7.80 -2.90 12.92
CA ILE A 85 6.76 -2.46 11.99
C ILE A 85 5.46 -2.25 12.76
N LEU A 86 4.86 -1.08 12.58
CA LEU A 86 3.51 -0.75 13.05
C LEU A 86 2.61 -0.65 11.80
N HIS A 87 1.89 -1.72 11.51
CA HIS A 87 0.98 -1.80 10.38
C HIS A 87 -0.46 -1.58 10.84
N LEU A 88 -1.10 -0.53 10.35
CA LEU A 88 -2.49 -0.19 10.60
C LEU A 88 -3.29 -0.37 9.31
N ASP A 89 -4.14 -1.39 9.27
CA ASP A 89 -5.11 -1.60 8.19
C ASP A 89 -6.49 -1.10 8.62
N LEU A 90 -6.95 0.00 8.02
CA LEU A 90 -8.27 0.55 8.27
C LEU A 90 -9.36 -0.09 7.38
N ASN A 91 -9.03 -1.11 6.58
CA ASN A 91 -9.99 -1.77 5.71
C ASN A 91 -10.88 -2.81 6.43
N ILE A 92 -10.55 -3.17 7.65
CA ILE A 92 -11.14 -4.32 8.38
C ILE A 92 -12.57 -4.04 8.85
N GLU A 93 -12.90 -2.77 9.21
CA GLU A 93 -14.14 -2.44 9.90
C GLU A 93 -15.08 -1.58 9.03
N LYS A 94 -16.36 -1.53 9.44
CA LYS A 94 -17.36 -0.60 8.94
C LYS A 94 -17.43 0.62 9.86
N TYR A 95 -17.26 1.81 9.28
CA TYR A 95 -17.18 3.07 10.02
C TYR A 95 -18.52 3.82 9.97
N ASP A 96 -19.51 3.35 10.70
CA ASP A 96 -20.85 3.94 10.80
C ASP A 96 -21.12 4.62 12.16
N THR A 97 -20.27 4.41 13.15
CA THR A 97 -20.29 5.08 14.45
C THR A 97 -18.89 5.54 14.88
N PRO A 98 -18.76 6.52 15.80
CA PRO A 98 -17.46 6.94 16.33
C PRO A 98 -16.66 5.79 16.94
N GLU A 99 -17.36 4.92 17.69
CA GLU A 99 -16.78 3.79 18.41
C GLU A 99 -16.12 2.77 17.48
N SER A 100 -16.55 2.70 16.21
CA SER A 100 -15.97 1.78 15.23
C SER A 100 -14.51 2.13 14.92
N LEU A 101 -14.18 3.41 14.81
CA LEU A 101 -12.80 3.86 14.65
C LEU A 101 -12.00 3.68 15.95
N ASP A 102 -12.57 4.07 17.07
CA ASP A 102 -11.92 3.96 18.37
C ASP A 102 -11.54 2.51 18.69
N LYS A 103 -12.44 1.57 18.38
CA LYS A 103 -12.20 0.13 18.53
C LYS A 103 -10.98 -0.33 17.74
N ILE A 104 -10.92 -0.03 16.43
CA ILE A 104 -9.79 -0.46 15.57
C ILE A 104 -8.47 0.16 16.05
N LEU A 105 -8.47 1.44 16.39
CA LEU A 105 -7.26 2.08 16.93
C LEU A 105 -6.85 1.44 18.26
N ASN A 106 -7.82 1.18 19.16
CA ASN A 106 -7.54 0.54 20.44
C ASN A 106 -6.96 -0.86 20.27
N ASP A 107 -7.57 -1.71 19.44
CA ASP A 107 -7.15 -3.09 19.20
C ASP A 107 -5.69 -3.14 18.68
N ASN A 108 -5.35 -2.26 17.72
CA ASN A 108 -3.98 -2.16 17.21
C ASN A 108 -3.00 -1.65 18.27
N LEU A 109 -3.38 -0.63 19.03
CA LEU A 109 -2.54 -0.08 20.09
C LEU A 109 -2.29 -1.14 21.18
N GLU A 110 -3.31 -1.87 21.64
CA GLU A 110 -3.17 -2.95 22.62
C GLU A 110 -2.24 -4.06 22.10
N TYR A 111 -2.36 -4.43 20.82
CA TYR A 111 -1.47 -5.40 20.18
C TYR A 111 -0.01 -4.93 20.22
N TRP A 112 0.27 -3.68 19.84
CA TRP A 112 1.63 -3.14 19.87
C TRP A 112 2.13 -2.92 21.30
N GLU A 113 1.27 -2.51 22.22
CA GLU A 113 1.58 -2.37 23.64
C GLU A 113 1.96 -3.71 24.29
N SER A 114 1.32 -4.80 23.88
CA SER A 114 1.71 -6.15 24.32
C SER A 114 3.15 -6.50 23.95
N GLN A 115 3.66 -5.93 22.86
CA GLN A 115 5.02 -6.15 22.38
C GLN A 115 6.04 -5.15 22.98
N TYR A 116 5.65 -3.88 23.09
CA TYR A 116 6.57 -2.78 23.41
C TYR A 116 6.30 -2.14 24.77
N GLY A 117 5.26 -2.57 25.49
CA GLY A 117 4.89 -2.06 26.81
C GLY A 117 4.03 -0.80 26.76
N THR A 118 3.60 -0.34 27.94
CA THR A 118 2.71 0.79 28.19
C THR A 118 3.29 1.76 29.22
N ARG A 119 2.77 3.00 29.28
CA ARG A 119 3.00 3.94 30.38
C ARG A 119 1.68 4.51 30.89
N PRO A 120 1.47 4.65 32.22
CA PRO A 120 0.21 5.15 32.77
C PRO A 120 -0.17 6.56 32.31
N SER A 121 0.80 7.38 31.88
CA SER A 121 0.57 8.73 31.36
C SER A 121 0.04 8.78 29.93
N GLU A 122 0.03 7.65 29.22
CA GLU A 122 -0.43 7.54 27.83
C GLU A 122 -1.95 7.33 27.79
N THR A 123 -2.73 8.37 28.03
CA THR A 123 -4.20 8.31 28.23
C THR A 123 -5.01 8.52 26.95
N SER A 124 -4.39 8.87 25.82
CA SER A 124 -5.07 9.07 24.54
C SER A 124 -4.44 8.21 23.44
N PHE A 125 -5.16 7.95 22.36
CA PHE A 125 -4.64 7.19 21.22
C PHE A 125 -3.34 7.78 20.67
N SER A 126 -3.24 9.10 20.57
CA SER A 126 -2.04 9.79 20.08
C SER A 126 -0.84 9.63 21.03
N LEU A 127 -1.06 9.72 22.35
CA LEU A 127 0.01 9.51 23.34
C LEU A 127 0.46 8.06 23.38
N ARG A 128 -0.46 7.11 23.33
CA ARG A 128 -0.16 5.68 23.27
C ARG A 128 0.67 5.37 22.03
N PHE A 129 0.22 5.83 20.84
CA PHE A 129 0.93 5.61 19.58
C PHE A 129 2.34 6.22 19.60
N ALA A 130 2.48 7.47 20.06
CA ALA A 130 3.77 8.13 20.21
C ALA A 130 4.70 7.38 21.17
N GLY A 131 4.17 6.89 22.29
CA GLY A 131 4.94 6.07 23.25
C GLY A 131 5.37 4.72 22.70
N ILE A 132 4.50 4.05 21.94
CA ILE A 132 4.81 2.80 21.25
C ILE A 132 5.96 2.99 20.25
N ILE A 133 5.88 4.02 19.39
CA ILE A 133 6.95 4.33 18.41
C ILE A 133 8.31 4.48 19.14
N GLN A 134 8.34 5.24 20.20
CA GLN A 134 9.58 5.44 20.96
C GLN A 134 10.10 4.13 21.56
N ARG A 135 9.26 3.39 22.30
CA ARG A 135 9.66 2.14 22.96
C ARG A 135 10.03 1.03 21.97
N ALA A 136 9.35 0.95 20.83
CA ALA A 136 9.72 -0.01 19.79
C ALA A 136 11.13 0.25 19.27
N CYS A 137 11.47 1.52 19.02
CA CYS A 137 12.82 1.90 18.63
C CYS A 137 13.85 1.61 19.74
N GLU A 138 13.56 2.01 20.98
CA GLU A 138 14.46 1.79 22.13
C GLU A 138 14.70 0.28 22.40
N LYS A 139 13.65 -0.54 22.30
CA LYS A 139 13.71 -1.99 22.54
C LYS A 139 14.49 -2.75 21.47
N THR A 140 14.35 -2.34 20.21
CA THR A 140 14.94 -3.06 19.06
C THR A 140 16.30 -2.48 18.64
N GLY A 141 16.63 -1.25 19.07
CA GLY A 141 17.79 -0.51 18.57
C GLY A 141 17.63 -0.05 17.10
N GLN A 142 16.43 -0.23 16.51
CA GLN A 142 16.14 0.11 15.13
C GLN A 142 14.96 1.07 15.06
N ARG A 143 15.03 2.06 14.15
CA ARG A 143 13.93 2.99 13.90
C ARG A 143 12.71 2.27 13.34
N VAL A 144 11.53 2.74 13.70
CA VAL A 144 10.23 2.14 13.42
C VAL A 144 9.81 2.39 11.95
N VAL A 145 9.16 1.40 11.35
CA VAL A 145 8.45 1.53 10.08
C VAL A 145 6.95 1.59 10.36
N ILE A 146 6.26 2.56 9.74
CA ILE A 146 4.83 2.76 9.90
C ILE A 146 4.16 2.56 8.54
N LEU A 147 3.25 1.60 8.45
CA LEU A 147 2.50 1.29 7.25
C LEU A 147 1.01 1.45 7.55
N VAL A 148 0.33 2.31 6.80
CA VAL A 148 -1.12 2.54 6.95
C VAL A 148 -1.81 2.25 5.64
N ASP A 149 -2.70 1.25 5.63
CA ASP A 149 -3.54 0.93 4.46
C ASP A 149 -4.94 1.52 4.62
N GLU A 150 -5.47 2.08 3.51
CA GLU A 150 -6.81 2.67 3.40
C GLU A 150 -7.09 3.76 4.48
N TYR A 151 -6.13 4.68 4.69
CA TYR A 151 -6.17 5.75 5.70
C TYR A 151 -7.46 6.58 5.66
N ASP A 152 -8.05 6.72 4.49
CA ASP A 152 -9.22 7.56 4.21
C ASP A 152 -10.56 6.82 4.34
N LYS A 153 -10.55 5.52 4.55
CA LYS A 153 -11.78 4.71 4.61
C LYS A 153 -12.78 5.19 5.67
N PRO A 154 -12.38 5.54 6.91
CA PRO A 154 -13.32 6.10 7.88
C PRO A 154 -14.00 7.37 7.36
N MET A 155 -13.22 8.29 6.79
CA MET A 155 -13.72 9.54 6.23
C MET A 155 -14.64 9.34 5.03
N LEU A 156 -14.30 8.38 4.14
CA LEU A 156 -15.10 8.05 2.96
C LEU A 156 -16.45 7.43 3.32
N GLN A 157 -16.48 6.56 4.32
CA GLN A 157 -17.72 5.93 4.77
C GLN A 157 -18.64 6.89 5.53
N ALA A 158 -18.09 7.94 6.10
CA ALA A 158 -18.85 9.00 6.77
C ALA A 158 -19.33 10.12 5.80
N ILE A 159 -19.13 9.99 4.49
CA ILE A 159 -19.63 10.97 3.51
C ILE A 159 -21.15 11.08 3.65
N GLY A 160 -21.65 12.32 3.77
CA GLY A 160 -23.05 12.61 4.02
C GLY A 160 -23.44 12.72 5.51
N ASN A 161 -22.49 12.45 6.43
CA ASN A 161 -22.66 12.65 7.86
C ASN A 161 -21.52 13.55 8.40
N GLU A 162 -21.75 14.85 8.39
CA GLU A 162 -20.73 15.86 8.77
C GLU A 162 -20.25 15.71 10.21
N GLU A 163 -21.15 15.34 11.13
CA GLU A 163 -20.80 15.18 12.54
C GLU A 163 -19.87 13.98 12.73
N LEU A 164 -20.15 12.85 12.09
CA LEU A 164 -19.31 11.67 12.12
C LEU A 164 -17.94 11.94 11.47
N GLN A 165 -17.92 12.65 10.33
CA GLN A 165 -16.65 13.07 9.70
C GLN A 165 -15.82 13.95 10.62
N LYS A 166 -16.45 14.87 11.34
CA LYS A 166 -15.78 15.75 12.31
C LYS A 166 -15.16 14.92 13.45
N GLN A 167 -15.91 13.97 13.99
CA GLN A 167 -15.44 13.08 15.04
C GLN A 167 -14.23 12.24 14.58
N PHE A 168 -14.32 11.59 13.44
CA PHE A 168 -13.19 10.82 12.87
C PHE A 168 -11.97 11.71 12.63
N ARG A 169 -12.15 12.92 12.12
CA ARG A 169 -11.06 13.87 11.93
C ARG A 169 -10.39 14.25 13.25
N ASN A 170 -11.20 14.49 14.29
CA ASN A 170 -10.70 14.86 15.62
C ASN A 170 -9.88 13.73 16.27
N THR A 171 -10.20 12.47 15.96
CA THR A 171 -9.44 11.29 16.41
C THR A 171 -8.19 11.07 15.57
N LEU A 172 -8.31 11.06 14.23
CA LEU A 172 -7.21 10.72 13.32
C LEU A 172 -6.12 11.79 13.25
N LYS A 173 -6.49 13.09 13.29
CA LYS A 173 -5.53 14.18 13.16
C LYS A 173 -4.46 14.18 14.27
N PRO A 174 -4.79 14.12 15.57
CA PRO A 174 -3.79 14.00 16.63
C PRO A 174 -3.09 12.64 16.62
N PHE A 175 -3.76 11.55 16.22
CA PHE A 175 -3.15 10.23 16.10
C PHE A 175 -1.98 10.25 15.11
N TYR A 176 -2.19 10.72 13.88
CA TYR A 176 -1.13 10.85 12.90
C TYR A 176 -0.11 11.96 13.24
N GLY A 177 -0.46 12.91 14.10
CA GLY A 177 0.47 13.90 14.62
C GLY A 177 1.70 13.31 15.31
N ALA A 178 1.59 12.06 15.81
CA ALA A 178 2.71 11.31 16.36
C ALA A 178 3.84 11.09 15.33
N LEU A 179 3.53 10.97 14.03
CA LEU A 179 4.53 10.84 12.96
C LEU A 179 5.50 12.03 12.93
N LYS A 180 5.01 13.23 13.17
CA LYS A 180 5.85 14.44 13.22
C LYS A 180 6.60 14.56 14.54
N THR A 181 5.93 14.29 15.66
CA THR A 181 6.56 14.47 16.99
C THR A 181 7.59 13.39 17.32
N LYS A 182 7.54 12.24 16.65
CA LYS A 182 8.45 11.10 16.82
C LYS A 182 9.36 10.84 15.63
N ASP A 183 9.60 11.85 14.79
CA ASP A 183 10.42 11.78 13.57
C ASP A 183 11.77 11.06 13.80
N GLY A 184 12.49 11.41 14.86
CA GLY A 184 13.79 10.80 15.18
C GLY A 184 13.75 9.28 15.41
N TYR A 185 12.58 8.71 15.71
CA TYR A 185 12.39 7.27 15.95
C TYR A 185 11.83 6.52 14.73
N ILE A 186 11.47 7.25 13.64
CA ILE A 186 10.85 6.66 12.45
C ILE A 186 11.89 6.52 11.33
N LYS A 187 11.95 5.33 10.74
CA LYS A 187 12.77 5.02 9.56
C LYS A 187 12.02 5.35 8.28
N PHE A 188 10.72 4.98 8.24
CA PHE A 188 9.91 5.05 7.04
C PHE A 188 8.43 5.06 7.41
N ALA A 189 7.63 5.81 6.69
CA ALA A 189 6.18 5.79 6.81
C ALA A 189 5.54 5.86 5.42
N LEU A 190 4.60 4.96 5.13
CA LEU A 190 3.76 4.99 3.94
C LEU A 190 2.30 4.93 4.34
N LEU A 191 1.52 5.91 3.86
CA LEU A 191 0.07 5.95 4.02
C LEU A 191 -0.57 5.79 2.65
N THR A 192 -1.42 4.78 2.51
CA THR A 192 -2.15 4.52 1.26
C THR A 192 -3.64 4.79 1.41
N GLY A 193 -4.29 5.20 0.32
CA GLY A 193 -5.73 5.44 0.28
C GLY A 193 -6.27 5.50 -1.14
N VAL A 194 -7.58 5.72 -1.25
CA VAL A 194 -8.28 5.84 -2.54
C VAL A 194 -8.29 7.29 -3.01
N THR A 195 -8.41 8.24 -2.10
CA THR A 195 -8.59 9.66 -2.40
C THR A 195 -7.58 10.55 -1.70
N LYS A 196 -7.45 11.78 -2.20
CA LYS A 196 -6.72 12.85 -1.51
C LYS A 196 -7.59 13.67 -0.55
N PHE A 197 -8.89 13.37 -0.48
CA PHE A 197 -9.85 14.14 0.30
C PHE A 197 -9.53 14.17 1.81
N GLY A 198 -9.21 13.02 2.37
CA GLY A 198 -8.79 12.92 3.76
C GLY A 198 -7.44 13.59 4.05
N LYS A 199 -6.54 13.67 3.06
CA LYS A 199 -5.22 14.28 3.21
C LYS A 199 -5.30 15.74 3.68
N VAL A 200 -6.14 16.55 3.03
CA VAL A 200 -6.27 17.98 3.36
C VAL A 200 -6.82 18.19 4.76
N SER A 201 -7.71 17.33 5.21
CA SER A 201 -8.41 17.50 6.49
C SER A 201 -7.76 16.79 7.68
N VAL A 202 -7.06 15.67 7.44
CA VAL A 202 -6.45 14.84 8.50
C VAL A 202 -4.95 15.14 8.63
N PHE A 203 -4.28 15.42 7.52
CA PHE A 203 -2.82 15.62 7.47
C PHE A 203 -2.39 17.08 7.29
N SER A 204 -3.30 18.06 7.54
CA SER A 204 -2.97 19.48 7.41
C SER A 204 -1.72 19.91 8.19
N ASP A 205 -1.40 19.19 9.26
CA ASP A 205 -0.26 19.48 10.14
C ASP A 205 0.99 18.64 9.82
N LEU A 206 0.87 17.69 8.87
CA LEU A 206 1.98 16.84 8.40
C LEU A 206 2.55 17.39 7.10
N ASN A 207 3.40 18.40 7.22
CA ASN A 207 4.07 19.03 6.07
C ASN A 207 5.31 18.27 5.55
N ASN A 208 5.69 17.19 6.22
CA ASN A 208 6.79 16.29 5.86
C ASN A 208 6.33 15.05 5.06
N LEU A 209 5.07 14.98 4.64
CA LEU A 209 4.49 13.83 3.93
C LEU A 209 4.49 14.10 2.42
N ASP A 210 5.38 13.44 1.68
CA ASP A 210 5.52 13.54 0.24
C ASP A 210 4.40 12.80 -0.48
N ASP A 211 3.59 13.53 -1.25
CA ASP A 211 2.55 12.94 -2.09
C ASP A 211 3.11 12.47 -3.41
N ILE A 212 3.45 11.19 -3.49
CA ILE A 212 4.01 10.55 -4.68
C ILE A 212 2.95 10.09 -5.69
N SER A 213 1.67 10.37 -5.44
CA SER A 213 0.56 9.87 -6.28
C SER A 213 0.65 10.32 -7.74
N MET A 214 1.29 11.47 -8.00
CA MET A 214 1.41 12.07 -9.34
C MET A 214 2.87 12.18 -9.80
N TRP A 215 3.83 11.62 -9.06
CA TRP A 215 5.23 11.67 -9.45
C TRP A 215 5.53 10.65 -10.55
N ASN A 216 6.20 11.10 -11.60
CA ASN A 216 6.56 10.25 -12.74
C ASN A 216 7.40 9.05 -12.32
N GLU A 217 8.29 9.23 -11.33
CA GLU A 217 9.17 8.21 -10.80
C GLU A 217 8.43 7.03 -10.16
N TYR A 218 7.22 7.28 -9.60
CA TYR A 218 6.43 6.27 -8.87
C TYR A 218 5.10 5.95 -9.53
N VAL A 219 4.90 6.38 -10.78
CA VAL A 219 3.63 6.15 -11.47
C VAL A 219 3.32 4.66 -11.59
N GLU A 220 4.32 3.82 -11.86
CA GLU A 220 4.20 2.37 -12.02
C GLU A 220 4.37 1.57 -10.72
N ILE A 221 4.51 2.21 -9.55
CA ILE A 221 4.74 1.49 -8.28
C ILE A 221 3.56 0.58 -7.89
N CYS A 222 2.36 0.93 -8.34
CA CYS A 222 1.13 0.14 -8.18
C CYS A 222 0.43 -0.01 -9.52
N GLY A 223 -0.33 -1.10 -9.67
CA GLY A 223 -0.99 -1.45 -10.92
C GLY A 223 -0.05 -2.18 -11.89
N VAL A 224 -0.51 -2.35 -13.12
CA VAL A 224 0.26 -3.02 -14.19
C VAL A 224 0.21 -2.12 -15.41
N SER A 225 1.35 -1.72 -15.94
CA SER A 225 1.44 -0.93 -17.16
C SER A 225 1.34 -1.81 -18.42
N GLU A 226 0.95 -1.20 -19.52
CA GLU A 226 0.91 -1.88 -20.82
C GLU A 226 2.29 -2.45 -21.19
N ARG A 227 3.36 -1.69 -20.93
CA ARG A 227 4.73 -2.16 -21.12
C ARG A 227 5.02 -3.45 -20.34
N GLU A 228 4.63 -3.48 -19.05
CA GLU A 228 4.83 -4.66 -18.20
C GLU A 228 4.02 -5.87 -18.65
N ILE A 229 2.85 -5.65 -19.23
CA ILE A 229 2.05 -6.72 -19.83
C ILE A 229 2.79 -7.32 -21.00
N HIS A 230 3.28 -6.49 -21.93
CA HIS A 230 4.06 -6.98 -23.07
C HIS A 230 5.34 -7.70 -22.64
N GLU A 231 6.10 -7.11 -21.70
CA GLU A 231 7.35 -7.70 -21.21
C GLU A 231 7.16 -9.04 -20.48
N ASN A 232 6.03 -9.23 -19.80
CA ASN A 232 5.84 -10.37 -18.92
C ASN A 232 4.82 -11.39 -19.42
N LEU A 233 3.90 -11.03 -20.31
CA LEU A 233 2.76 -11.85 -20.73
C LEU A 233 2.64 -11.98 -22.27
N GLU A 234 3.69 -11.66 -23.03
CA GLU A 234 3.63 -11.65 -24.49
C GLU A 234 3.19 -13.01 -25.06
N ALA A 235 3.76 -14.10 -24.54
CA ALA A 235 3.41 -15.45 -24.99
C ALA A 235 1.94 -15.80 -24.72
N GLU A 236 1.45 -15.45 -23.54
CA GLU A 236 0.05 -15.65 -23.15
C GLU A 236 -0.90 -14.79 -23.97
N LEU A 237 -0.51 -13.57 -24.33
CA LEU A 237 -1.30 -12.71 -25.21
C LEU A 237 -1.39 -13.29 -26.62
N HIS A 238 -0.32 -13.83 -27.17
CA HIS A 238 -0.34 -14.53 -28.46
C HIS A 238 -1.25 -15.77 -28.43
N GLU A 239 -1.13 -16.61 -27.38
CA GLU A 239 -2.03 -17.76 -27.20
C GLU A 239 -3.50 -17.31 -27.10
N PHE A 240 -3.76 -16.23 -26.37
CA PHE A 240 -5.12 -15.70 -26.20
C PHE A 240 -5.70 -15.13 -27.51
N ALA A 241 -4.90 -14.40 -28.29
CA ALA A 241 -5.30 -13.91 -29.62
C ALA A 241 -5.66 -15.07 -30.54
N ALA A 242 -4.80 -16.11 -30.59
CA ALA A 242 -5.04 -17.31 -31.37
C ALA A 242 -6.31 -18.06 -30.95
N ALA A 243 -6.53 -18.20 -29.64
CA ALA A 243 -7.75 -18.83 -29.10
C ALA A 243 -9.04 -18.07 -29.45
N ARG A 244 -8.97 -16.74 -29.58
CA ARG A 244 -10.09 -15.89 -30.01
C ARG A 244 -10.22 -15.76 -31.54
N GLY A 245 -9.26 -16.25 -32.30
CA GLY A 245 -9.23 -16.14 -33.78
C GLY A 245 -9.02 -14.69 -34.25
N ILE A 246 -8.34 -13.85 -33.47
CA ILE A 246 -8.04 -12.46 -33.81
C ILE A 246 -6.52 -12.23 -33.87
N THR A 247 -6.10 -11.11 -34.46
CA THR A 247 -4.68 -10.72 -34.48
C THR A 247 -4.22 -10.24 -33.10
N TYR A 248 -2.92 -10.32 -32.85
CA TYR A 248 -2.30 -9.79 -31.63
C TYR A 248 -2.62 -8.30 -31.43
N ASP A 249 -2.48 -7.49 -32.50
CA ASP A 249 -2.77 -6.05 -32.46
C ASP A 249 -4.24 -5.78 -32.08
N LYS A 250 -5.17 -6.56 -32.66
CA LYS A 250 -6.60 -6.43 -32.31
C LYS A 250 -6.86 -6.83 -30.86
N LEU A 251 -6.19 -7.86 -30.34
CA LEU A 251 -6.28 -8.21 -28.92
C LEU A 251 -5.81 -7.05 -28.04
N CYS A 252 -4.68 -6.43 -28.38
CA CYS A 252 -4.14 -5.28 -27.61
C CYS A 252 -5.09 -4.08 -27.62
N GLU A 253 -5.72 -3.79 -28.77
CA GLU A 253 -6.76 -2.76 -28.85
C GLU A 253 -7.97 -3.10 -27.94
N ASP A 254 -8.49 -4.33 -28.05
CA ASP A 254 -9.62 -4.78 -27.23
C ASP A 254 -9.30 -4.71 -25.72
N LEU A 255 -8.07 -5.07 -25.34
CA LEU A 255 -7.62 -4.96 -23.95
C LEU A 255 -7.54 -3.49 -23.49
N ARG A 256 -7.06 -2.58 -24.34
CA ARG A 256 -7.08 -1.15 -24.03
C ARG A 256 -8.50 -0.65 -23.83
N GLU A 257 -9.41 -0.96 -24.74
CA GLU A 257 -10.82 -0.56 -24.64
C GLU A 257 -11.51 -1.10 -23.36
N CYS A 258 -11.21 -2.36 -22.99
CA CYS A 258 -11.83 -3.00 -21.83
C CYS A 258 -11.24 -2.52 -20.48
N TYR A 259 -9.95 -2.18 -20.46
CA TYR A 259 -9.21 -1.89 -19.24
C TYR A 259 -8.59 -0.49 -19.25
N ASP A 260 -9.04 0.36 -20.17
CA ASP A 260 -8.48 1.70 -20.37
C ASP A 260 -8.55 2.52 -19.11
N GLY A 261 -7.57 2.88 -18.94
CA GLY A 261 -6.58 3.41 -18.22
C GLY A 261 -6.88 4.56 -17.34
N TYR A 262 -6.26 4.49 -16.19
CA TYR A 262 -6.06 5.65 -15.34
C TYR A 262 -4.74 6.32 -15.73
N HIS A 263 -4.81 7.62 -16.04
CA HIS A 263 -3.64 8.47 -16.22
C HIS A 263 -3.33 9.17 -14.89
N PHE A 264 -2.16 8.91 -14.33
CA PHE A 264 -1.75 9.56 -13.08
C PHE A 264 -0.76 10.70 -13.30
N THR A 265 -0.20 10.83 -14.52
CA THR A 265 0.71 11.92 -14.90
C THR A 265 0.41 12.39 -16.31
N HIS A 266 0.81 13.65 -16.64
CA HIS A 266 0.61 14.22 -17.97
C HIS A 266 1.43 13.54 -19.07
N ASN A 267 2.49 12.82 -18.71
CA ASN A 267 3.48 12.28 -19.66
C ASN A 267 3.44 10.75 -19.81
N SER A 268 2.57 10.06 -19.09
CA SER A 268 2.51 8.60 -19.16
C SER A 268 1.20 8.13 -19.76
N ILE A 269 1.30 7.45 -20.88
CA ILE A 269 0.26 6.58 -21.40
C ILE A 269 0.31 5.32 -20.54
N LEU A 270 -0.44 5.28 -19.46
CA LEU A 270 -0.55 4.14 -18.58
C LEU A 270 -1.97 3.62 -18.64
N SER A 271 -2.15 2.62 -19.43
CA SER A 271 -3.22 1.66 -19.26
C SER A 271 -2.84 0.78 -18.06
N LEU A 272 -3.54 0.92 -16.95
CA LEU A 272 -3.33 0.05 -15.81
C LEU A 272 -4.42 -1.01 -15.83
N ILE A 273 -4.04 -2.23 -16.18
CA ILE A 273 -4.95 -3.35 -16.21
C ILE A 273 -5.17 -3.90 -14.80
N HIS A 274 -6.42 -4.15 -14.52
CA HIS A 274 -6.88 -4.76 -13.30
C HIS A 274 -6.77 -6.29 -13.40
N ILE A 275 -5.77 -6.91 -12.80
CA ILE A 275 -5.61 -8.39 -12.83
C ILE A 275 -6.47 -9.07 -11.74
N SER A 276 -7.14 -8.35 -10.86
CA SER A 276 -7.72 -8.96 -9.65
C SER A 276 -9.12 -9.55 -9.77
N GLU A 277 -9.88 -9.27 -10.84
CA GLU A 277 -11.13 -10.00 -11.17
C GLU A 277 -11.50 -9.75 -12.64
N PRO A 278 -11.81 -10.79 -13.43
CA PRO A 278 -12.55 -10.58 -14.65
C PRO A 278 -13.90 -9.99 -14.25
N THR A 279 -14.21 -8.78 -14.71
CA THR A 279 -15.57 -8.27 -14.62
C THR A 279 -16.47 -9.29 -15.30
N ARG A 280 -17.71 -9.50 -14.80
CA ARG A 280 -18.70 -10.47 -15.34
C ARG A 280 -18.93 -10.37 -16.86
N HIS A 281 -18.33 -9.42 -17.56
CA HIS A 281 -18.37 -9.24 -19.01
C HIS A 281 -17.24 -9.93 -19.77
N ALA A 282 -16.23 -10.48 -19.11
CA ALA A 282 -15.18 -11.28 -19.75
C ALA A 282 -15.44 -12.81 -19.70
N GLN A 283 -16.67 -13.21 -19.37
CA GLN A 283 -17.16 -14.59 -19.45
C GLN A 283 -18.08 -14.74 -20.69
N ILE A 284 -17.64 -14.34 -21.86
CA ILE A 284 -18.30 -14.73 -23.12
C ILE A 284 -17.26 -15.40 -24.01
#